data_98389f3390a8b5b1b509d9cbbd5b50d0
#
_entry.id   98389f3390a8b5b1b509d9cbbd5b50d0
#
_cell.length_a   1.000
_cell.length_b   1.000
_cell.length_c   1.000
_cell.angle_alpha   90.00
_cell.angle_beta   90.00
_cell.angle_gamma   90.00
#
_symmetry.space_group_name_H-M   'P 1'
#
loop_
_entity.id
_entity.type
_entity.pdbx_description
1 polymer ?
#
loop_
_entity_poly.entity_id
_entity_poly.type
_entity_poly.pdbx_seq_one_letter_code
_entity_poly.pdbx_strand_id
1 'polypeptide(L)'
;MFDVKQAMRDLVERGGSDLHLKVGAAPLFRINGELAPEEGVAGLTAEDTEHALKQLLEDDGKLDEFEREHEVDFSFEIEGVARYRINAFQQRGVISMACRAIPHRISTIEELALPEVVSELADEERGIVLLTGTTGSGKSTTLAAMIDHMNHTTSKHIVTIEDPIEFVHSDKRSAINQREVGMDTASFKRALRRVLRQDPDVILIGEMRDEETVQAALSAAETGHLVLSTIHTVDATESINRMLDFFPPHQHQQARSMIAGTVKGVISQRLVPGAEGGRVAVCEILRTTGRVRDMILDPTQTGKLVEVIASGGYYGMQTFDQALYGHVKAGRVTFEDAMRVASSPHDFKLLMQAEGRKGTTMDDVASAEERREAEPDASPPPPAGSPVGVR
;
A
#
# COMPACT_ATOMS: atom_id res chain seq x y z
N MET A 1 -34.77 -20.56 5.58
CA MET A 1 -34.42 -19.13 5.60
C MET A 1 -32.91 -19.07 5.80
N PHE A 2 -32.19 -18.38 4.94
CA PHE A 2 -30.73 -18.31 4.94
C PHE A 2 -30.24 -17.45 6.12
N ASP A 3 -29.26 -17.94 6.87
CA ASP A 3 -28.62 -17.22 7.98
C ASP A 3 -27.34 -16.55 7.46
N VAL A 4 -27.44 -15.27 7.11
CA VAL A 4 -26.31 -14.50 6.58
C VAL A 4 -25.22 -14.26 7.62
N LYS A 5 -25.59 -14.09 8.90
CA LYS A 5 -24.61 -13.87 9.98
C LYS A 5 -23.77 -15.13 10.24
N GLN A 6 -24.38 -16.32 10.09
CA GLN A 6 -23.64 -17.56 10.17
C GLN A 6 -22.70 -17.75 8.98
N ALA A 7 -23.16 -17.48 7.76
CA ALA A 7 -22.28 -17.54 6.57
C ALA A 7 -21.10 -16.56 6.64
N MET A 8 -21.30 -15.40 7.25
CA MET A 8 -20.22 -14.43 7.50
C MET A 8 -19.21 -14.96 8.53
N ARG A 9 -19.64 -15.67 9.59
CA ARG A 9 -18.72 -16.34 10.53
C ARG A 9 -17.93 -17.44 9.83
N ASP A 10 -18.61 -18.28 9.04
CA ASP A 10 -17.99 -19.37 8.30
C ASP A 10 -16.92 -18.85 7.31
N LEU A 11 -17.16 -17.65 6.69
CA LEU A 11 -16.18 -16.98 5.85
C LEU A 11 -14.87 -16.75 6.59
N VAL A 12 -14.94 -16.17 7.79
CA VAL A 12 -13.76 -15.83 8.59
C VAL A 12 -13.06 -17.09 9.12
N GLU A 13 -13.83 -18.07 9.61
CA GLU A 13 -13.28 -19.34 10.12
C GLU A 13 -12.49 -20.10 9.05
N ARG A 14 -12.92 -20.00 7.77
CA ARG A 14 -12.22 -20.60 6.62
C ARG A 14 -11.09 -19.73 6.05
N GLY A 15 -10.82 -18.58 6.64
CA GLY A 15 -9.81 -17.63 6.13
C GLY A 15 -10.21 -17.01 4.78
N GLY A 16 -11.50 -16.91 4.50
CA GLY A 16 -12.03 -16.31 3.29
C GLY A 16 -12.03 -14.77 3.34
N SER A 17 -12.01 -14.15 2.18
CA SER A 17 -11.99 -12.68 2.04
C SER A 17 -13.34 -12.08 1.68
N ASP A 18 -14.13 -12.75 0.85
CA ASP A 18 -15.41 -12.21 0.37
C ASP A 18 -16.49 -13.28 0.35
N LEU A 19 -17.72 -12.88 0.71
CA LEU A 19 -18.95 -13.63 0.58
C LEU A 19 -19.85 -12.93 -0.43
N HIS A 20 -20.28 -13.66 -1.47
CA HIS A 20 -21.24 -13.13 -2.43
C HIS A 20 -22.56 -13.87 -2.31
N LEU A 21 -23.65 -13.11 -2.20
CA LEU A 21 -25.02 -13.60 -2.13
C LEU A 21 -25.78 -13.17 -3.38
N LYS A 22 -26.34 -14.14 -4.09
CA LYS A 22 -27.01 -13.93 -5.37
C LYS A 22 -28.16 -14.93 -5.52
N VAL A 23 -29.31 -14.48 -5.97
CA VAL A 23 -30.45 -15.33 -6.26
C VAL A 23 -30.12 -16.41 -7.31
N GLY A 24 -30.51 -17.63 -7.05
CA GLY A 24 -30.31 -18.79 -7.95
C GLY A 24 -28.95 -19.48 -7.79
N ALA A 25 -28.05 -18.96 -6.95
CA ALA A 25 -26.78 -19.59 -6.63
C ALA A 25 -26.69 -19.88 -5.12
N ALA A 26 -25.97 -20.93 -4.73
CA ALA A 26 -25.54 -21.10 -3.35
C ALA A 26 -24.65 -19.91 -2.94
N PRO A 27 -24.52 -19.59 -1.65
CA PRO A 27 -23.57 -18.60 -1.18
C PRO A 27 -22.17 -18.87 -1.75
N LEU A 28 -21.50 -17.83 -2.28
CA LEU A 28 -20.20 -17.95 -2.91
C LEU A 28 -19.13 -17.39 -1.99
N PHE A 29 -18.16 -18.23 -1.62
CA PHE A 29 -17.03 -17.84 -0.77
C PHE A 29 -15.78 -17.64 -1.60
N ARG A 30 -15.06 -16.53 -1.36
CA ARG A 30 -13.72 -16.34 -1.90
C ARG A 30 -12.68 -16.75 -0.86
N ILE A 31 -12.02 -17.87 -1.11
CA ILE A 31 -10.97 -18.43 -0.24
C ILE A 31 -9.69 -18.56 -1.06
N ASN A 32 -8.58 -18.06 -0.57
CA ASN A 32 -7.29 -18.04 -1.28
C ASN A 32 -7.35 -17.45 -2.70
N GLY A 33 -8.26 -16.47 -2.91
CA GLY A 33 -8.47 -15.81 -4.20
C GLY A 33 -9.46 -16.52 -5.14
N GLU A 34 -9.80 -17.77 -4.89
CA GLU A 34 -10.78 -18.53 -5.69
C GLU A 34 -12.20 -18.34 -5.15
N LEU A 35 -13.15 -18.09 -6.06
CA LEU A 35 -14.56 -17.94 -5.75
C LEU A 35 -15.30 -19.23 -6.06
N ALA A 36 -15.84 -19.88 -5.02
CA ALA A 36 -16.56 -21.14 -5.16
C ALA A 36 -17.91 -21.12 -4.41
N PRO A 37 -18.94 -21.79 -4.92
CA PRO A 37 -20.21 -21.96 -4.21
C PRO A 37 -20.04 -22.89 -3.01
N GLU A 38 -20.85 -22.64 -1.97
CA GLU A 38 -20.94 -23.55 -0.82
C GLU A 38 -21.51 -24.91 -1.23
N GLU A 39 -20.76 -25.97 -0.97
CA GLU A 39 -21.18 -27.33 -1.32
C GLU A 39 -22.37 -27.79 -0.48
N GLY A 40 -23.33 -28.42 -1.12
CA GLY A 40 -24.49 -28.98 -0.45
C GLY A 40 -25.57 -27.99 -0.03
N VAL A 41 -25.37 -26.69 -0.31
CA VAL A 41 -26.36 -25.63 -0.03
C VAL A 41 -27.17 -25.31 -1.29
N ALA A 42 -28.50 -25.21 -1.13
CA ALA A 42 -29.38 -24.84 -2.24
C ALA A 42 -29.15 -23.38 -2.67
N GLY A 43 -29.49 -23.09 -3.93
CA GLY A 43 -29.46 -21.72 -4.43
C GLY A 43 -30.41 -20.80 -3.66
N LEU A 44 -29.95 -19.60 -3.33
CA LEU A 44 -30.70 -18.58 -2.59
C LEU A 44 -31.93 -18.13 -3.39
N THR A 45 -33.04 -17.92 -2.70
CA THR A 45 -34.26 -17.31 -3.25
C THR A 45 -34.20 -15.78 -3.13
N ALA A 46 -35.15 -15.10 -3.77
CA ALA A 46 -35.30 -13.65 -3.61
C ALA A 46 -35.64 -13.27 -2.16
N GLU A 47 -36.44 -14.10 -1.48
CA GLU A 47 -36.80 -13.91 -0.08
C GLU A 47 -35.59 -14.06 0.85
N ASP A 48 -34.65 -14.99 0.53
CA ASP A 48 -33.43 -15.18 1.31
C ASP A 48 -32.49 -13.95 1.21
N THR A 49 -32.32 -13.37 0.01
CA THR A 49 -31.45 -12.20 -0.16
C THR A 49 -32.07 -10.93 0.41
N GLU A 50 -33.42 -10.76 0.31
CA GLU A 50 -34.12 -9.65 0.96
C GLU A 50 -34.05 -9.75 2.49
N HIS A 51 -34.24 -10.95 3.04
CA HIS A 51 -34.11 -11.20 4.45
C HIS A 51 -32.71 -10.95 4.96
N ALA A 52 -31.70 -11.40 4.22
CA ALA A 52 -30.28 -11.16 4.54
C ALA A 52 -29.96 -9.65 4.59
N LEU A 53 -30.44 -8.87 3.59
CA LEU A 53 -30.25 -7.43 3.60
C LEU A 53 -30.87 -6.79 4.84
N LYS A 54 -32.12 -7.12 5.18
CA LYS A 54 -32.81 -6.59 6.37
C LYS A 54 -32.14 -6.97 7.70
N GLN A 55 -31.46 -8.12 7.76
CA GLN A 55 -30.70 -8.53 8.95
C GLN A 55 -29.37 -7.76 9.13
N LEU A 56 -28.80 -7.25 8.04
CA LEU A 56 -27.50 -6.57 8.05
C LEU A 56 -27.66 -5.05 8.04
N LEU A 57 -28.76 -4.55 7.47
CA LEU A 57 -29.02 -3.13 7.34
C LEU A 57 -29.97 -2.68 8.47
N GLU A 58 -29.37 -2.27 9.60
CA GLU A 58 -30.07 -1.85 10.81
C GLU A 58 -30.44 -0.35 10.80
N ASP A 59 -29.93 0.43 9.82
CA ASP A 59 -30.15 1.88 9.68
C ASP A 59 -31.27 2.15 8.67
N ASP A 60 -32.37 2.70 9.13
CA ASP A 60 -33.52 3.07 8.30
C ASP A 60 -33.14 4.05 7.18
N GLY A 61 -32.20 4.97 7.41
CA GLY A 61 -31.72 5.92 6.40
C GLY A 61 -30.96 5.24 5.25
N LYS A 62 -30.22 4.17 5.54
CA LYS A 62 -29.54 3.35 4.53
C LYS A 62 -30.53 2.47 3.77
N LEU A 63 -31.59 2.03 4.40
CA LEU A 63 -32.67 1.30 3.72
C LEU A 63 -33.39 2.22 2.72
N ASP A 64 -33.72 3.44 3.11
CA ASP A 64 -34.31 4.47 2.23
C ASP A 64 -33.36 4.80 1.05
N GLU A 65 -32.03 4.83 1.29
CA GLU A 65 -31.02 5.00 0.24
C GLU A 65 -31.08 3.85 -0.77
N PHE A 66 -31.10 2.59 -0.29
CA PHE A 66 -31.20 1.42 -1.13
C PHE A 66 -32.50 1.38 -1.96
N GLU A 67 -33.62 1.72 -1.37
CA GLU A 67 -34.91 1.76 -2.09
C GLU A 67 -34.94 2.81 -3.20
N ARG A 68 -34.23 3.93 -3.01
CA ARG A 68 -34.15 5.02 -3.99
C ARG A 68 -33.09 4.81 -5.06
N GLU A 69 -31.88 4.40 -4.67
CA GLU A 69 -30.71 4.31 -5.53
C GLU A 69 -30.51 2.90 -6.13
N HIS A 70 -31.17 1.87 -5.56
CA HIS A 70 -31.00 0.45 -5.91
C HIS A 70 -29.61 -0.12 -5.61
N GLU A 71 -28.81 0.61 -4.85
CA GLU A 71 -27.51 0.18 -4.33
C GLU A 71 -27.20 0.92 -3.04
N VAL A 72 -26.42 0.30 -2.16
CA VAL A 72 -25.95 0.93 -0.92
C VAL A 72 -24.68 0.29 -0.43
N ASP A 73 -23.73 1.12 0.02
CA ASP A 73 -22.54 0.70 0.75
C ASP A 73 -22.74 0.93 2.25
N PHE A 74 -22.38 -0.07 3.05
CA PHE A 74 -22.42 0.03 4.51
C PHE A 74 -21.44 -0.94 5.16
N SER A 75 -21.11 -0.69 6.42
CA SER A 75 -20.33 -1.59 7.26
C SER A 75 -21.24 -2.32 8.25
N PHE A 76 -20.90 -3.58 8.55
CA PHE A 76 -21.57 -4.39 9.55
C PHE A 76 -20.53 -5.11 10.42
N GLU A 77 -20.73 -5.15 11.72
CA GLU A 77 -19.81 -5.81 12.64
C GLU A 77 -20.48 -6.99 13.35
N ILE A 78 -19.80 -8.11 13.37
CA ILE A 78 -20.14 -9.25 14.23
C ILE A 78 -19.12 -9.26 15.36
N GLU A 79 -19.58 -8.86 16.56
CA GLU A 79 -18.73 -8.78 17.75
C GLU A 79 -17.92 -10.07 17.98
N GLY A 80 -16.63 -9.93 18.18
CA GLY A 80 -15.70 -11.05 18.38
C GLY A 80 -15.36 -11.86 17.12
N VAL A 81 -15.89 -11.51 15.95
CA VAL A 81 -15.65 -12.23 14.68
C VAL A 81 -14.92 -11.34 13.68
N ALA A 82 -15.60 -10.36 13.09
CA ALA A 82 -15.04 -9.45 12.12
C ALA A 82 -15.98 -8.27 11.85
N ARG A 83 -15.39 -7.18 11.33
CA ARG A 83 -16.13 -6.12 10.62
C ARG A 83 -16.21 -6.50 9.14
N TYR A 84 -17.30 -6.13 8.49
CA TYR A 84 -17.53 -6.40 7.08
C TYR A 84 -17.90 -5.11 6.36
N ARG A 85 -17.34 -4.91 5.17
CA ARG A 85 -17.82 -3.95 4.20
C ARG A 85 -18.79 -4.65 3.27
N ILE A 86 -19.99 -4.10 3.14
CA ILE A 86 -21.07 -4.69 2.36
C ILE A 86 -21.51 -3.70 1.29
N ASN A 87 -21.53 -4.16 0.05
CA ASN A 87 -22.23 -3.50 -1.04
C ASN A 87 -23.45 -4.35 -1.38
N ALA A 88 -24.63 -3.78 -1.22
CA ALA A 88 -25.89 -4.38 -1.64
C ALA A 88 -26.41 -3.64 -2.88
N PHE A 89 -26.86 -4.39 -3.89
CA PHE A 89 -27.32 -3.82 -5.15
C PHE A 89 -28.43 -4.66 -5.79
N GLN A 90 -29.25 -4.04 -6.64
CA GLN A 90 -30.22 -4.75 -7.44
C GLN A 90 -29.61 -5.27 -8.73
N GLN A 91 -29.91 -6.52 -9.05
CA GLN A 91 -29.58 -7.18 -10.32
C GLN A 91 -30.82 -7.86 -10.90
N ARG A 92 -31.29 -7.41 -12.08
CA ARG A 92 -32.48 -7.97 -12.74
C ARG A 92 -33.71 -8.00 -11.82
N GLY A 93 -33.89 -6.96 -10.98
CA GLY A 93 -35.02 -6.83 -10.08
C GLY A 93 -34.94 -7.64 -8.79
N VAL A 94 -33.79 -8.29 -8.51
CA VAL A 94 -33.55 -9.01 -7.25
C VAL A 94 -32.27 -8.53 -6.57
N ILE A 95 -32.19 -8.71 -5.26
CA ILE A 95 -31.07 -8.24 -4.43
C ILE A 95 -29.86 -9.18 -4.56
N SER A 96 -28.69 -8.59 -4.71
CA SER A 96 -27.39 -9.25 -4.59
C SER A 96 -26.53 -8.50 -3.60
N MET A 97 -25.61 -9.18 -2.92
CA MET A 97 -24.70 -8.57 -1.95
C MET A 97 -23.27 -9.10 -2.13
N ALA A 98 -22.30 -8.21 -1.94
CA ALA A 98 -20.89 -8.55 -1.82
C ALA A 98 -20.42 -8.11 -0.43
N CYS A 99 -20.05 -9.06 0.42
CA CYS A 99 -19.60 -8.82 1.79
C CYS A 99 -18.10 -9.13 1.85
N ARG A 100 -17.27 -8.14 2.15
CA ARG A 100 -15.83 -8.29 2.35
C ARG A 100 -15.50 -8.31 3.83
N ALA A 101 -14.85 -9.37 4.30
CA ALA A 101 -14.35 -9.43 5.67
C ALA A 101 -13.13 -8.52 5.83
N ILE A 102 -13.14 -7.69 6.87
CA ILE A 102 -12.03 -6.83 7.27
C ILE A 102 -11.22 -7.59 8.32
N PRO A 103 -9.92 -7.87 8.06
CA PRO A 103 -9.11 -8.66 8.97
C PRO A 103 -8.93 -7.96 10.32
N HIS A 104 -9.08 -8.72 11.41
CA HIS A 104 -8.73 -8.22 12.76
C HIS A 104 -7.22 -8.27 13.03
N ARG A 105 -6.51 -9.18 12.35
CA ARG A 105 -5.06 -9.28 12.53
C ARG A 105 -4.35 -8.24 11.68
N ILE A 106 -3.61 -7.37 12.34
CA ILE A 106 -2.71 -6.42 11.72
C ILE A 106 -1.31 -7.03 11.75
N SER A 107 -0.68 -7.13 10.57
CA SER A 107 0.70 -7.58 10.47
C SER A 107 1.64 -6.50 10.96
N THR A 108 2.73 -6.88 11.64
CA THR A 108 3.75 -5.92 12.09
C THR A 108 4.61 -5.43 10.92
N ILE A 109 5.37 -4.34 11.16
CA ILE A 109 6.32 -3.79 10.16
C ILE A 109 7.34 -4.86 9.76
N GLU A 110 7.81 -5.67 10.72
CA GLU A 110 8.76 -6.77 10.51
C GLU A 110 8.14 -7.93 9.72
N GLU A 111 6.92 -8.35 10.06
CA GLU A 111 6.19 -9.40 9.34
C GLU A 111 5.94 -9.03 7.86
N LEU A 112 5.73 -7.74 7.58
CA LEU A 112 5.59 -7.20 6.23
C LEU A 112 6.94 -7.03 5.51
N ALA A 113 8.06 -7.33 6.18
CA ALA A 113 9.42 -7.13 5.70
C ALA A 113 9.68 -5.69 5.20
N LEU A 114 9.04 -4.70 5.84
CA LEU A 114 9.25 -3.29 5.58
C LEU A 114 10.59 -2.81 6.17
N PRO A 115 11.25 -1.81 5.57
CA PRO A 115 12.47 -1.23 6.10
C PRO A 115 12.28 -0.61 7.49
N GLU A 116 13.30 -0.67 8.34
CA GLU A 116 13.29 -0.13 9.72
C GLU A 116 12.90 1.36 9.77
N VAL A 117 13.29 2.14 8.77
CA VAL A 117 12.94 3.57 8.67
C VAL A 117 11.42 3.81 8.65
N VAL A 118 10.60 2.81 8.34
CA VAL A 118 9.13 2.91 8.42
C VAL A 118 8.67 3.05 9.87
N SER A 119 9.30 2.31 10.81
CA SER A 119 9.03 2.48 12.25
C SER A 119 9.56 3.82 12.76
N GLU A 120 10.74 4.25 12.32
CA GLU A 120 11.28 5.56 12.68
C GLU A 120 10.38 6.72 12.23
N LEU A 121 9.77 6.59 11.03
CA LEU A 121 8.80 7.57 10.52
C LEU A 121 7.46 7.53 11.28
N ALA A 122 7.06 6.37 11.79
CA ALA A 122 5.90 6.24 12.66
C ALA A 122 6.14 6.86 14.05
N ASP A 123 7.40 6.89 14.51
CA ASP A 123 7.77 7.45 15.80
C ASP A 123 8.04 8.98 15.79
N GLU A 124 7.91 9.62 14.61
CA GLU A 124 8.01 11.10 14.53
C GLU A 124 6.97 11.76 15.44
N GLU A 125 7.37 12.85 16.08
CA GLU A 125 6.46 13.56 17.00
C GLU A 125 5.44 14.40 16.25
N ARG A 126 5.81 14.96 15.10
CA ARG A 126 4.97 15.85 14.28
C ARG A 126 5.45 15.89 12.84
N GLY A 127 4.57 16.31 11.96
CA GLY A 127 4.85 16.46 10.54
C GLY A 127 3.94 15.56 9.72
N ILE A 128 4.27 15.33 8.45
CA ILE A 128 3.48 14.49 7.54
C ILE A 128 4.33 13.34 7.06
N VAL A 129 3.80 12.13 7.13
CA VAL A 129 4.31 10.94 6.47
C VAL A 129 3.29 10.50 5.43
N LEU A 130 3.75 10.38 4.18
CA LEU A 130 2.91 10.01 3.04
C LEU A 130 3.18 8.57 2.62
N LEU A 131 2.13 7.79 2.46
CA LEU A 131 2.18 6.52 1.77
C LEU A 131 1.62 6.68 0.36
N THR A 132 2.36 6.25 -0.64
CA THR A 132 1.98 6.45 -2.04
C THR A 132 2.10 5.16 -2.85
N GLY A 133 1.43 5.12 -3.98
CA GLY A 133 1.37 3.93 -4.84
C GLY A 133 -0.01 3.75 -5.45
N THR A 134 -0.12 2.88 -6.43
CA THR A 134 -1.38 2.54 -7.09
C THR A 134 -2.36 1.85 -6.14
N THR A 135 -3.63 1.75 -6.54
CA THR A 135 -4.60 0.94 -5.80
C THR A 135 -4.13 -0.51 -5.70
N GLY A 136 -4.25 -1.09 -4.50
CA GLY A 136 -3.78 -2.46 -4.26
C GLY A 136 -2.27 -2.60 -4.03
N SER A 137 -1.51 -1.51 -3.89
CA SER A 137 -0.07 -1.56 -3.56
C SER A 137 0.24 -1.84 -2.08
N GLY A 138 -0.77 -1.99 -1.22
CA GLY A 138 -0.61 -2.34 0.20
C GLY A 138 -0.47 -1.14 1.15
N LYS A 139 -0.80 0.08 0.71
CA LYS A 139 -0.70 1.31 1.53
C LYS A 139 -1.44 1.20 2.87
N SER A 140 -2.70 0.79 2.83
CA SER A 140 -3.53 0.66 4.04
C SER A 140 -2.98 -0.38 5.01
N THR A 141 -2.41 -1.48 4.50
CA THR A 141 -1.75 -2.50 5.33
C THR A 141 -0.51 -1.92 6.03
N THR A 142 0.29 -1.13 5.32
CA THR A 142 1.47 -0.47 5.90
C THR A 142 1.07 0.61 6.91
N LEU A 143 0.04 1.42 6.61
CA LEU A 143 -0.51 2.40 7.57
C LEU A 143 -1.03 1.71 8.84
N ALA A 144 -1.77 0.60 8.68
CA ALA A 144 -2.24 -0.16 9.83
C ALA A 144 -1.09 -0.70 10.67
N ALA A 145 -0.02 -1.20 10.04
CA ALA A 145 1.19 -1.65 10.74
C ALA A 145 1.90 -0.50 11.49
N MET A 146 1.95 0.71 10.90
CA MET A 146 2.51 1.90 11.57
C MET A 146 1.65 2.33 12.76
N ILE A 147 0.32 2.34 12.63
CA ILE A 147 -0.60 2.63 13.74
C ILE A 147 -0.45 1.57 14.84
N ASP A 148 -0.39 0.30 14.48
CA ASP A 148 -0.24 -0.78 15.46
C ASP A 148 1.12 -0.74 16.16
N HIS A 149 2.20 -0.35 15.47
CA HIS A 149 3.50 -0.08 16.08
C HIS A 149 3.40 1.03 17.14
N MET A 150 2.83 2.18 16.81
CA MET A 150 2.61 3.27 17.78
C MET A 150 1.73 2.83 18.95
N ASN A 151 0.67 2.06 18.66
CA ASN A 151 -0.25 1.55 19.67
C ASN A 151 0.41 0.62 20.69
N HIS A 152 1.48 -0.07 20.30
CA HIS A 152 2.28 -0.93 21.20
C HIS A 152 3.38 -0.16 21.95
N THR A 153 3.96 0.86 21.33
CA THR A 153 5.20 1.49 21.81
C THR A 153 4.96 2.80 22.55
N THR A 154 3.90 3.55 22.21
CA THR A 154 3.65 4.89 22.74
C THR A 154 2.28 5.00 23.41
N SER A 155 2.09 6.07 24.22
CA SER A 155 0.81 6.41 24.84
C SER A 155 0.27 7.69 24.20
N LYS A 156 -0.32 7.56 23.01
CA LYS A 156 -0.82 8.65 22.17
C LYS A 156 -2.32 8.53 21.96
N HIS A 157 -2.99 9.63 21.66
CA HIS A 157 -4.34 9.64 21.13
C HIS A 157 -4.25 9.67 19.60
N ILE A 158 -4.71 8.61 18.96
CA ILE A 158 -4.68 8.43 17.50
C ILE A 158 -6.10 8.55 16.98
N VAL A 159 -6.34 9.49 16.07
CA VAL A 159 -7.65 9.63 15.41
C VAL A 159 -7.52 9.34 13.94
N THR A 160 -8.32 8.40 13.44
CA THR A 160 -8.38 8.10 12.01
C THR A 160 -9.65 8.63 11.38
N ILE A 161 -9.56 9.04 10.12
CA ILE A 161 -10.71 9.44 9.27
C ILE A 161 -10.54 8.67 7.97
N GLU A 162 -11.45 7.72 7.71
CA GLU A 162 -11.30 6.72 6.65
C GLU A 162 -12.59 6.60 5.82
N ASP A 163 -12.48 6.09 4.58
CA ASP A 163 -13.60 5.91 3.67
C ASP A 163 -13.40 4.67 2.77
N PRO A 164 -13.80 3.48 3.28
CA PRO A 164 -14.16 3.13 4.66
C PRO A 164 -12.96 2.72 5.54
N ILE A 165 -13.22 2.33 6.80
CA ILE A 165 -12.22 1.69 7.68
C ILE A 165 -11.81 0.34 7.08
N GLU A 166 -10.49 0.15 6.82
CA GLU A 166 -9.93 -1.08 6.25
C GLU A 166 -9.30 -2.02 7.29
N PHE A 167 -8.94 -1.52 8.46
CA PHE A 167 -8.42 -2.30 9.58
C PHE A 167 -8.98 -1.78 10.89
N VAL A 168 -9.40 -2.68 11.79
CA VAL A 168 -9.92 -2.30 13.10
C VAL A 168 -8.80 -2.42 14.14
N HIS A 169 -8.55 -1.33 14.84
CA HIS A 169 -7.56 -1.27 15.93
C HIS A 169 -8.23 -1.36 17.28
N SER A 170 -7.71 -2.23 18.14
CA SER A 170 -8.08 -2.24 19.57
C SER A 170 -7.07 -1.42 20.35
N ASP A 171 -7.51 -0.66 21.36
CA ASP A 171 -6.64 0.11 22.25
C ASP A 171 -5.65 -0.82 22.96
N LYS A 172 -4.36 -0.40 23.01
CA LYS A 172 -3.30 -1.08 23.74
C LYS A 172 -2.64 -0.09 24.71
N ARG A 173 -1.56 0.58 24.28
CA ARG A 173 -0.95 1.67 25.05
C ARG A 173 -1.48 3.04 24.63
N SER A 174 -1.93 3.14 23.39
CA SER A 174 -2.57 4.34 22.83
C SER A 174 -4.09 4.19 22.83
N ALA A 175 -4.80 5.30 22.81
CA ALA A 175 -6.24 5.35 22.56
C ALA A 175 -6.48 5.63 21.07
N ILE A 176 -7.30 4.80 20.39
CA ILE A 176 -7.53 4.92 18.95
C ILE A 176 -9.02 5.16 18.68
N ASN A 177 -9.32 6.30 18.08
CA ASN A 177 -10.67 6.63 17.61
C ASN A 177 -10.72 6.59 16.09
N GLN A 178 -11.36 5.57 15.54
CA GLN A 178 -11.55 5.42 14.09
C GLN A 178 -12.91 5.99 13.69
N ARG A 179 -12.93 6.81 12.64
CA ARG A 179 -14.14 7.47 12.15
C ARG A 179 -14.31 7.21 10.66
N GLU A 180 -15.42 6.56 10.32
CA GLU A 180 -15.78 6.26 8.93
C GLU A 180 -16.61 7.39 8.32
N VAL A 181 -16.25 7.82 7.12
CA VAL A 181 -17.03 8.77 6.34
C VAL A 181 -18.35 8.10 5.91
N GLY A 182 -19.45 8.82 6.05
CA GLY A 182 -20.80 8.30 5.78
C GLY A 182 -21.48 7.72 7.01
N MET A 183 -20.74 7.14 7.95
CA MET A 183 -21.29 6.60 9.21
C MET A 183 -21.05 7.55 10.40
N ASP A 184 -19.79 7.82 10.72
CA ASP A 184 -19.39 8.59 11.92
C ASP A 184 -19.19 10.07 11.62
N THR A 185 -19.02 10.42 10.37
CA THR A 185 -18.86 11.79 9.88
C THR A 185 -19.38 11.94 8.47
N ALA A 186 -19.96 13.08 8.14
CA ALA A 186 -20.55 13.32 6.83
C ALA A 186 -19.51 13.54 5.71
N SER A 187 -18.24 13.85 6.01
CA SER A 187 -17.16 14.02 5.03
C SER A 187 -15.80 14.16 5.71
N PHE A 188 -14.71 13.91 4.98
CA PHE A 188 -13.33 14.22 5.39
C PHE A 188 -13.21 15.66 5.89
N LYS A 189 -13.67 16.63 5.10
CA LYS A 189 -13.65 18.06 5.41
C LYS A 189 -14.28 18.37 6.77
N ARG A 190 -15.46 17.82 7.06
CA ARG A 190 -16.16 18.06 8.32
C ARG A 190 -15.43 17.44 9.51
N ALA A 191 -14.87 16.25 9.33
CA ALA A 191 -14.09 15.57 10.35
C ALA A 191 -12.81 16.34 10.66
N LEU A 192 -12.01 16.71 9.64
CA LEU A 192 -10.74 17.42 9.79
C LEU A 192 -10.87 18.78 10.48
N ARG A 193 -11.93 19.53 10.19
CA ARG A 193 -12.20 20.80 10.91
C ARG A 193 -12.43 20.64 12.42
N ARG A 194 -12.75 19.45 12.87
CA ARG A 194 -13.07 19.17 14.28
C ARG A 194 -12.05 18.32 15.00
N VAL A 195 -11.26 17.53 14.26
CA VAL A 195 -10.28 16.59 14.84
C VAL A 195 -9.29 17.30 15.76
N LEU A 196 -8.82 18.50 15.39
CA LEU A 196 -7.89 19.30 16.20
C LEU A 196 -8.46 19.76 17.56
N ARG A 197 -9.77 19.55 17.81
CA ARG A 197 -10.42 19.81 19.12
C ARG A 197 -10.67 18.51 19.91
N GLN A 198 -10.18 17.39 19.40
CA GLN A 198 -10.32 16.07 20.02
C GLN A 198 -9.03 15.65 20.73
N ASP A 199 -8.09 16.58 20.87
CA ASP A 199 -6.78 16.36 21.51
C ASP A 199 -5.97 15.18 20.90
N PRO A 200 -5.83 15.11 19.55
CA PRO A 200 -5.08 14.05 18.93
C PRO A 200 -3.58 14.34 18.96
N ASP A 201 -2.76 13.31 19.16
CA ASP A 201 -1.31 13.37 18.89
C ASP A 201 -1.03 12.96 17.44
N VAL A 202 -1.81 12.00 16.92
CA VAL A 202 -1.66 11.44 15.58
C VAL A 202 -3.01 11.49 14.86
N ILE A 203 -2.98 11.93 13.60
CA ILE A 203 -4.16 11.99 12.73
C ILE A 203 -3.87 11.17 11.47
N LEU A 204 -4.65 10.11 11.24
CA LEU A 204 -4.64 9.42 9.96
C LEU A 204 -5.78 9.97 9.08
N ILE A 205 -5.41 10.44 7.90
CA ILE A 205 -6.34 10.85 6.84
C ILE A 205 -6.25 9.79 5.75
N GLY A 206 -7.31 9.00 5.55
CA GLY A 206 -7.31 7.85 4.65
C GLY A 206 -6.70 8.19 3.29
N GLU A 207 -7.09 9.32 2.69
CA GLU A 207 -6.45 9.85 1.48
C GLU A 207 -6.66 11.37 1.33
N MET A 208 -5.73 12.01 0.62
CA MET A 208 -5.80 13.42 0.21
C MET A 208 -6.18 13.51 -1.27
N ARG A 209 -7.38 14.05 -1.54
CA ARG A 209 -7.94 14.17 -2.90
C ARG A 209 -8.14 15.59 -3.36
N ASP A 210 -8.15 16.56 -2.46
CA ASP A 210 -8.48 17.95 -2.75
C ASP A 210 -7.62 18.94 -1.94
N GLU A 211 -7.64 20.22 -2.37
CA GLU A 211 -6.92 21.33 -1.76
C GLU A 211 -7.22 21.46 -0.26
N GLU A 212 -8.50 21.37 0.13
CA GLU A 212 -8.92 21.61 1.51
C GLU A 212 -8.39 20.54 2.46
N THR A 213 -8.41 19.27 2.03
CA THR A 213 -7.86 18.16 2.81
C THR A 213 -6.34 18.29 2.97
N VAL A 214 -5.62 18.64 1.89
CA VAL A 214 -4.16 18.87 1.94
C VAL A 214 -3.83 20.06 2.83
N GLN A 215 -4.54 21.17 2.70
CA GLN A 215 -4.36 22.35 3.53
C GLN A 215 -4.58 22.04 5.02
N ALA A 216 -5.61 21.27 5.35
CA ALA A 216 -5.89 20.86 6.72
C ALA A 216 -4.80 19.94 7.29
N ALA A 217 -4.29 19.00 6.48
CA ALA A 217 -3.18 18.11 6.85
C ALA A 217 -1.89 18.90 7.14
N LEU A 218 -1.52 19.83 6.24
CA LEU A 218 -0.37 20.71 6.42
C LEU A 218 -0.50 21.57 7.68
N SER A 219 -1.69 22.16 7.92
CA SER A 219 -1.94 22.98 9.11
C SER A 219 -1.88 22.18 10.40
N ALA A 220 -2.38 20.94 10.41
CA ALA A 220 -2.27 20.04 11.56
C ALA A 220 -0.81 19.70 11.87
N ALA A 221 -0.03 19.41 10.84
CA ALA A 221 1.40 19.11 10.96
C ALA A 221 2.23 20.31 11.47
N GLU A 222 1.92 21.53 11.02
CA GLU A 222 2.54 22.77 11.50
C GLU A 222 2.23 23.03 12.97
N THR A 223 1.03 22.69 13.43
CA THR A 223 0.59 22.90 14.81
C THR A 223 1.02 21.80 15.79
N GLY A 224 1.84 20.84 15.36
CA GLY A 224 2.52 19.89 16.25
C GLY A 224 1.98 18.46 16.21
N HIS A 225 1.09 18.12 15.30
CA HIS A 225 0.52 16.77 15.16
C HIS A 225 1.32 15.94 14.13
N LEU A 226 1.40 14.64 14.34
CA LEU A 226 1.83 13.70 13.30
C LEU A 226 0.63 13.36 12.42
N VAL A 227 0.78 13.60 11.11
CA VAL A 227 -0.26 13.29 10.12
C VAL A 227 0.22 12.15 9.23
N LEU A 228 -0.54 11.08 9.15
CA LEU A 228 -0.35 9.98 8.20
C LEU A 228 -1.42 10.10 7.11
N SER A 229 -1.04 9.96 5.84
CA SER A 229 -2.03 9.98 4.76
C SER A 229 -1.55 9.26 3.52
N THR A 230 -2.47 9.06 2.54
CA THR A 230 -2.13 8.49 1.24
C THR A 230 -2.37 9.47 0.10
N ILE A 231 -1.59 9.28 -0.97
CA ILE A 231 -1.79 9.90 -2.28
C ILE A 231 -1.57 8.83 -3.35
N HIS A 232 -2.30 8.90 -4.46
CA HIS A 232 -2.18 7.97 -5.58
C HIS A 232 -1.14 8.46 -6.60
N THR A 233 0.13 8.36 -6.25
CA THR A 233 1.30 8.68 -7.07
C THR A 233 2.27 7.51 -7.08
N VAL A 234 3.19 7.43 -8.04
CA VAL A 234 4.03 6.24 -8.24
C VAL A 234 5.39 6.34 -7.57
N ASP A 235 5.87 7.55 -7.24
CA ASP A 235 7.16 7.81 -6.58
C ASP A 235 7.12 9.05 -5.69
N ALA A 236 8.18 9.28 -4.93
CA ALA A 236 8.27 10.38 -3.98
C ALA A 236 8.33 11.77 -4.67
N THR A 237 8.98 11.88 -5.81
CA THR A 237 9.08 13.13 -6.56
C THR A 237 7.72 13.56 -7.09
N GLU A 238 6.98 12.64 -7.70
CA GLU A 238 5.61 12.87 -8.15
C GLU A 238 4.70 13.22 -6.98
N SER A 239 4.89 12.59 -5.82
CA SER A 239 4.09 12.86 -4.61
C SER A 239 4.23 14.30 -4.13
N ILE A 240 5.46 14.84 -4.08
CA ILE A 240 5.71 16.24 -3.74
C ILE A 240 5.07 17.19 -4.77
N ASN A 241 5.20 16.90 -6.05
CA ASN A 241 4.56 17.70 -7.09
C ASN A 241 3.03 17.62 -7.00
N ARG A 242 2.47 16.43 -6.77
CA ARG A 242 1.02 16.24 -6.63
C ARG A 242 0.44 17.03 -5.46
N MET A 243 1.16 17.09 -4.32
CA MET A 243 0.73 17.95 -3.21
C MET A 243 0.66 19.43 -3.61
N LEU A 244 1.56 19.89 -4.46
CA LEU A 244 1.55 21.28 -4.97
C LEU A 244 0.41 21.51 -5.96
N ASP A 245 0.11 20.52 -6.80
CA ASP A 245 -0.93 20.61 -7.83
C ASP A 245 -2.35 20.77 -7.24
N PHE A 246 -2.55 20.44 -5.98
CA PHE A 246 -3.81 20.72 -5.30
C PHE A 246 -4.02 22.22 -5.06
N PHE A 247 -2.97 23.03 -5.06
CA PHE A 247 -3.04 24.48 -4.82
C PHE A 247 -3.07 25.26 -6.13
N PRO A 248 -3.77 26.39 -6.17
CA PRO A 248 -3.71 27.27 -7.33
C PRO A 248 -2.29 27.85 -7.51
N PRO A 249 -1.85 28.15 -8.74
CA PRO A 249 -0.46 28.56 -9.04
C PRO A 249 0.08 29.72 -8.20
N HIS A 250 -0.77 30.67 -7.83
CA HIS A 250 -0.35 31.82 -7.01
C HIS A 250 -0.03 31.46 -5.54
N GLN A 251 -0.43 30.27 -5.07
CA GLN A 251 -0.14 29.76 -3.73
C GLN A 251 1.03 28.75 -3.72
N HIS A 252 1.56 28.34 -4.87
CA HIS A 252 2.60 27.30 -4.95
C HIS A 252 3.82 27.59 -4.09
N GLN A 253 4.27 28.85 -4.00
CA GLN A 253 5.43 29.19 -3.17
C GLN A 253 5.15 28.98 -1.67
N GLN A 254 3.96 29.37 -1.21
CA GLN A 254 3.54 29.15 0.16
C GLN A 254 3.38 27.65 0.45
N ALA A 255 2.69 26.91 -0.45
CA ALA A 255 2.51 25.48 -0.34
C ALA A 255 3.86 24.74 -0.28
N ARG A 256 4.85 25.11 -1.13
CA ARG A 256 6.21 24.56 -1.07
C ARG A 256 6.86 24.76 0.29
N SER A 257 6.71 25.96 0.87
CA SER A 257 7.27 26.25 2.19
C SER A 257 6.62 25.40 3.28
N MET A 258 5.32 25.19 3.23
CA MET A 258 4.60 24.35 4.17
C MET A 258 4.99 22.87 3.99
N ILE A 259 5.01 22.35 2.76
CA ILE A 259 5.42 20.97 2.45
C ILE A 259 6.87 20.74 2.91
N ALA A 260 7.80 21.61 2.54
CA ALA A 260 9.21 21.50 2.94
C ALA A 260 9.42 21.56 4.46
N GLY A 261 8.53 22.27 5.17
CA GLY A 261 8.57 22.40 6.63
C GLY A 261 7.93 21.22 7.38
N THR A 262 6.98 20.54 6.77
CA THR A 262 6.13 19.56 7.47
C THR A 262 6.34 18.12 7.03
N VAL A 263 6.64 17.83 5.76
CA VAL A 263 6.85 16.46 5.28
C VAL A 263 8.09 15.87 5.93
N LYS A 264 7.94 14.72 6.58
CA LYS A 264 9.00 13.94 7.22
C LYS A 264 9.51 12.81 6.35
N GLY A 265 8.61 12.19 5.62
CA GLY A 265 8.94 11.12 4.69
C GLY A 265 7.83 10.83 3.68
N VAL A 266 8.23 10.21 2.59
CA VAL A 266 7.34 9.64 1.59
C VAL A 266 7.75 8.19 1.39
N ILE A 267 6.79 7.28 1.55
CA ILE A 267 6.95 5.83 1.37
C ILE A 267 6.13 5.46 0.14
N SER A 268 6.79 5.31 -1.01
CA SER A 268 6.14 4.89 -2.25
C SER A 268 6.22 3.37 -2.37
N GLN A 269 5.09 2.69 -2.59
CA GLN A 269 4.99 1.25 -2.43
C GLN A 269 4.44 0.54 -3.67
N ARG A 270 5.06 -0.59 -4.01
CA ARG A 270 4.59 -1.58 -5.01
C ARG A 270 4.54 -2.95 -4.37
N LEU A 271 3.64 -3.82 -4.83
CA LEU A 271 3.61 -5.24 -4.46
C LEU A 271 4.15 -6.09 -5.60
N VAL A 272 5.04 -7.01 -5.25
CA VAL A 272 5.68 -7.94 -6.19
C VAL A 272 5.40 -9.37 -5.75
N PRO A 273 5.23 -10.35 -6.66
CA PRO A 273 5.10 -11.75 -6.28
C PRO A 273 6.28 -12.21 -5.41
N GLY A 274 5.98 -12.87 -4.31
CA GLY A 274 7.00 -13.48 -3.44
C GLY A 274 7.49 -14.80 -4.02
N ALA A 275 8.79 -15.11 -3.83
CA ALA A 275 9.42 -16.34 -4.32
C ALA A 275 8.77 -17.62 -3.74
N GLU A 276 8.25 -17.55 -2.52
CA GLU A 276 7.55 -18.64 -1.83
C GLU A 276 6.01 -18.48 -1.89
N GLY A 277 5.53 -17.64 -2.80
CA GLY A 277 4.11 -17.26 -2.90
C GLY A 277 3.78 -15.99 -2.14
N GLY A 278 2.51 -15.54 -2.22
CA GLY A 278 2.07 -14.29 -1.64
C GLY A 278 2.63 -13.05 -2.36
N ARG A 279 2.73 -11.94 -1.65
CA ARG A 279 3.20 -10.65 -2.19
C ARG A 279 4.18 -9.99 -1.22
N VAL A 280 5.23 -9.39 -1.76
CA VAL A 280 6.26 -8.66 -1.02
C VAL A 280 6.10 -7.17 -1.31
N ALA A 281 6.10 -6.34 -0.26
CA ALA A 281 6.08 -4.89 -0.39
C ALA A 281 7.48 -4.37 -0.74
N VAL A 282 7.57 -3.65 -1.84
CA VAL A 282 8.81 -2.97 -2.28
C VAL A 282 8.59 -1.48 -2.14
N CYS A 283 9.47 -0.81 -1.37
CA CYS A 283 9.30 0.59 -1.02
C CYS A 283 10.47 1.44 -1.53
N GLU A 284 10.12 2.53 -2.23
CA GLU A 284 11.00 3.70 -2.34
C GLU A 284 10.75 4.58 -1.13
N ILE A 285 11.80 5.09 -0.50
CA ILE A 285 11.71 5.90 0.71
C ILE A 285 12.49 7.19 0.56
N LEU A 286 11.78 8.30 0.65
CA LEU A 286 12.33 9.62 0.85
C LEU A 286 12.20 10.02 2.31
N ARG A 287 13.28 10.43 2.95
CA ARG A 287 13.28 11.07 4.28
C ARG A 287 13.72 12.54 4.16
N THR A 288 12.98 13.43 4.79
CA THR A 288 13.28 14.87 4.67
C THR A 288 14.49 15.23 5.52
N THR A 289 15.63 15.40 4.84
CA THR A 289 16.85 16.01 5.36
C THR A 289 16.88 17.51 5.01
N GLY A 290 17.84 18.26 5.54
CA GLY A 290 18.05 19.67 5.15
C GLY A 290 18.17 19.83 3.63
N ARG A 291 18.93 18.94 2.96
CA ARG A 291 19.08 18.95 1.50
C ARG A 291 17.76 18.70 0.78
N VAL A 292 16.98 17.71 1.21
CA VAL A 292 15.65 17.41 0.62
C VAL A 292 14.72 18.60 0.80
N ARG A 293 14.73 19.24 1.98
CA ARG A 293 13.96 20.45 2.24
C ARG A 293 14.29 21.57 1.27
N ASP A 294 15.59 21.87 1.06
CA ASP A 294 16.04 22.90 0.13
C ASP A 294 15.61 22.59 -1.31
N MET A 295 15.66 21.31 -1.71
CA MET A 295 15.22 20.87 -3.05
C MET A 295 13.69 20.94 -3.23
N ILE A 296 12.90 20.77 -2.18
CA ILE A 296 11.45 20.99 -2.23
C ILE A 296 11.15 22.48 -2.38
N LEU A 297 11.90 23.36 -1.71
CA LEU A 297 11.74 24.81 -1.81
C LEU A 297 12.07 25.35 -3.20
N ASP A 298 13.04 24.75 -3.89
CA ASP A 298 13.47 25.15 -5.24
C ASP A 298 12.76 24.34 -6.33
N PRO A 299 11.86 24.95 -7.14
CA PRO A 299 11.15 24.26 -8.22
C PRO A 299 12.07 23.56 -9.23
N THR A 300 13.30 24.08 -9.41
CA THR A 300 14.26 23.54 -10.39
C THR A 300 14.99 22.31 -9.89
N GLN A 301 14.94 22.03 -8.60
CA GLN A 301 15.65 20.92 -7.95
C GLN A 301 14.74 19.75 -7.60
N THR A 302 13.43 19.96 -7.48
CA THR A 302 12.48 18.89 -7.05
C THR A 302 12.60 17.64 -7.93
N GLY A 303 12.80 17.77 -9.25
CA GLY A 303 13.00 16.65 -10.18
C GLY A 303 14.26 15.80 -9.92
N LYS A 304 15.21 16.30 -9.12
CA LYS A 304 16.46 15.59 -8.78
C LYS A 304 16.40 14.87 -7.42
N LEU A 305 15.24 14.82 -6.78
CA LEU A 305 15.07 14.12 -5.50
C LEU A 305 15.49 12.65 -5.57
N VAL A 306 15.27 11.99 -6.70
CA VAL A 306 15.67 10.59 -6.92
C VAL A 306 17.19 10.37 -6.72
N GLU A 307 18.04 11.35 -7.08
CA GLU A 307 19.50 11.27 -6.89
C GLU A 307 19.86 11.31 -5.40
N VAL A 308 19.11 12.10 -4.62
CA VAL A 308 19.30 12.19 -3.16
C VAL A 308 18.77 10.94 -2.47
N ILE A 309 17.64 10.39 -2.93
CA ILE A 309 17.12 9.12 -2.46
C ILE A 309 18.15 8.01 -2.68
N ALA A 310 18.70 7.90 -3.90
CA ALA A 310 19.68 6.88 -4.27
C ALA A 310 20.97 6.92 -3.43
N SER A 311 21.41 8.14 -3.05
CA SER A 311 22.61 8.36 -2.23
C SER A 311 22.34 8.43 -0.72
N GLY A 312 21.06 8.39 -0.31
CA GLY A 312 20.61 8.66 1.05
C GLY A 312 20.54 7.45 1.98
N GLY A 313 21.22 6.33 1.67
CA GLY A 313 21.14 5.09 2.46
C GLY A 313 21.47 5.26 3.94
N TYR A 314 22.35 6.20 4.30
CA TYR A 314 22.66 6.54 5.71
C TYR A 314 21.42 7.01 6.50
N TYR A 315 20.47 7.64 5.82
CA TYR A 315 19.22 8.13 6.42
C TYR A 315 18.04 7.14 6.24
N GLY A 316 18.31 5.90 5.82
CA GLY A 316 17.27 4.92 5.52
C GLY A 316 16.54 5.15 4.19
N MET A 317 17.01 6.11 3.36
CA MET A 317 16.43 6.33 2.03
C MET A 317 16.86 5.23 1.07
N GLN A 318 15.98 4.85 0.18
CA GLN A 318 16.25 3.88 -0.89
C GLN A 318 15.32 4.09 -2.08
N THR A 319 15.82 3.80 -3.28
CA THR A 319 14.99 3.72 -4.50
C THR A 319 14.29 2.37 -4.59
N PHE A 320 13.27 2.25 -5.48
CA PHE A 320 12.64 0.97 -5.77
C PHE A 320 13.65 -0.10 -6.20
N ASP A 321 14.62 0.24 -7.04
CA ASP A 321 15.59 -0.72 -7.57
C ASP A 321 16.57 -1.18 -6.49
N GLN A 322 16.94 -0.31 -5.54
CA GLN A 322 17.71 -0.69 -4.35
C GLN A 322 16.92 -1.60 -3.41
N ALA A 323 15.63 -1.33 -3.22
CA ALA A 323 14.74 -2.20 -2.45
C ALA A 323 14.57 -3.59 -3.09
N LEU A 324 14.30 -3.62 -4.40
CA LEU A 324 14.23 -4.86 -5.19
C LEU A 324 15.50 -5.68 -5.08
N TYR A 325 16.67 -5.02 -5.20
CA TYR A 325 17.97 -5.65 -5.03
C TYR A 325 18.08 -6.34 -3.66
N GLY A 326 17.70 -5.65 -2.58
CA GLY A 326 17.69 -6.23 -1.24
C GLY A 326 16.76 -7.44 -1.10
N HIS A 327 15.57 -7.40 -1.71
CA HIS A 327 14.62 -8.51 -1.69
C HIS A 327 15.11 -9.71 -2.52
N VAL A 328 15.70 -9.51 -3.68
CA VAL A 328 16.27 -10.60 -4.49
C VAL A 328 17.44 -11.25 -3.75
N LYS A 329 18.32 -10.45 -3.14
CA LYS A 329 19.46 -10.96 -2.35
C LYS A 329 19.02 -11.78 -1.14
N ALA A 330 17.91 -11.37 -0.50
CA ALA A 330 17.31 -12.09 0.61
C ALA A 330 16.46 -13.31 0.19
N GLY A 331 16.35 -13.60 -1.12
CA GLY A 331 15.54 -14.70 -1.65
C GLY A 331 14.03 -14.51 -1.55
N ARG A 332 13.56 -13.31 -1.21
CA ARG A 332 12.12 -13.01 -1.04
C ARG A 332 11.40 -12.77 -2.37
N VAL A 333 12.11 -12.32 -3.39
CA VAL A 333 11.59 -12.06 -4.74
C VAL A 333 12.52 -12.69 -5.75
N THR A 334 11.99 -13.27 -6.83
CA THR A 334 12.83 -13.82 -7.91
C THR A 334 13.45 -12.69 -8.74
N PHE A 335 14.60 -12.95 -9.36
CA PHE A 335 15.23 -11.98 -10.26
C PHE A 335 14.31 -11.61 -11.44
N GLU A 336 13.56 -12.60 -11.97
CA GLU A 336 12.61 -12.37 -13.07
C GLU A 336 11.49 -11.43 -12.69
N ASP A 337 10.87 -11.63 -11.53
CA ASP A 337 9.78 -10.78 -11.05
C ASP A 337 10.29 -9.38 -10.70
N ALA A 338 11.48 -9.26 -10.10
CA ALA A 338 12.13 -7.98 -9.86
C ALA A 338 12.38 -7.20 -11.15
N MET A 339 12.89 -7.86 -12.20
CA MET A 339 13.14 -7.25 -13.51
C MET A 339 11.88 -6.70 -14.18
N ARG A 340 10.72 -7.33 -13.95
CA ARG A 340 9.43 -6.88 -14.53
C ARG A 340 8.94 -5.57 -13.93
N VAL A 341 9.33 -5.26 -12.70
CA VAL A 341 8.82 -4.11 -11.93
C VAL A 341 9.90 -3.06 -11.63
N ALA A 342 11.16 -3.34 -11.98
CA ALA A 342 12.28 -2.41 -11.82
C ALA A 342 12.01 -1.11 -12.57
N SER A 343 12.38 0.02 -11.95
CA SER A 343 12.22 1.36 -12.54
C SER A 343 13.15 1.53 -13.75
N SER A 344 14.36 1.00 -13.68
CA SER A 344 15.31 0.89 -14.79
C SER A 344 15.83 -0.55 -14.89
N PRO A 345 15.21 -1.44 -15.71
CA PRO A 345 15.65 -2.84 -15.84
C PRO A 345 17.11 -2.98 -16.23
N HIS A 346 17.63 -2.06 -17.05
CA HIS A 346 19.05 -2.08 -17.46
C HIS A 346 19.96 -1.82 -16.26
N ASP A 347 19.70 -0.74 -15.52
CA ASP A 347 20.54 -0.37 -14.37
C ASP A 347 20.39 -1.36 -13.23
N PHE A 348 19.17 -1.91 -13.03
CA PHE A 348 18.94 -2.98 -12.06
C PHE A 348 19.76 -4.23 -12.38
N LYS A 349 19.84 -4.64 -13.67
CA LYS A 349 20.68 -5.75 -14.11
C LYS A 349 22.17 -5.48 -13.84
N LEU A 350 22.62 -4.24 -14.09
CA LEU A 350 24.02 -3.85 -13.79
C LEU A 350 24.28 -3.85 -12.28
N LEU A 351 23.33 -3.38 -11.48
CA LEU A 351 23.44 -3.43 -10.01
C LEU A 351 23.58 -4.86 -9.50
N MET A 352 22.80 -5.80 -10.02
CA MET A 352 22.89 -7.23 -9.69
C MET A 352 24.22 -7.87 -10.11
N GLN A 353 24.80 -7.45 -11.25
CA GLN A 353 26.07 -7.97 -11.76
C GLN A 353 27.29 -7.38 -11.05
N ALA A 354 27.23 -6.14 -10.59
CA ALA A 354 28.34 -5.43 -9.97
C ALA A 354 28.82 -6.08 -8.66
N GLU A 355 27.91 -6.69 -7.88
CA GLU A 355 28.30 -7.40 -6.65
C GLU A 355 28.84 -8.81 -6.91
N GLY A 356 28.46 -9.47 -8.00
CA GLY A 356 29.14 -10.69 -8.42
C GLY A 356 30.65 -10.51 -8.70
N ARG A 357 31.06 -9.24 -8.91
CA ARG A 357 32.45 -8.85 -9.13
C ARG A 357 33.19 -8.31 -7.91
N LYS A 358 32.50 -8.00 -6.83
CA LYS A 358 33.14 -7.51 -5.57
C LYS A 358 33.87 -8.59 -4.77
N GLY A 359 33.82 -9.86 -5.22
CA GLY A 359 34.65 -10.97 -4.73
C GLY A 359 35.95 -11.21 -5.48
N THR A 360 36.18 -10.46 -6.57
CA THR A 360 37.42 -10.60 -7.36
C THR A 360 38.45 -9.62 -6.79
N THR A 361 39.41 -10.13 -6.05
CA THR A 361 40.55 -9.32 -5.58
C THR A 361 41.45 -8.95 -6.76
N MET A 362 42.30 -7.93 -6.64
CA MET A 362 43.30 -7.57 -7.69
C MET A 362 44.15 -8.77 -8.11
N ASP A 363 44.36 -9.72 -7.19
CA ASP A 363 45.06 -10.98 -7.44
C ASP A 363 44.28 -11.94 -8.34
N ASP A 364 42.94 -11.93 -8.30
CA ASP A 364 42.11 -12.75 -9.21
C ASP A 364 42.07 -12.18 -10.63
N VAL A 365 42.16 -10.84 -10.76
CA VAL A 365 42.27 -10.16 -12.08
C VAL A 365 43.63 -10.45 -12.70
N ALA A 366 44.70 -10.37 -11.92
CA ALA A 366 46.07 -10.72 -12.39
C ALA A 366 46.16 -12.18 -12.80
N SER A 367 45.58 -13.12 -12.02
CA SER A 367 45.53 -14.52 -12.36
C SER A 367 44.69 -14.85 -13.60
N ALA A 368 43.67 -14.04 -13.91
CA ALA A 368 42.85 -14.21 -15.13
C ALA A 368 43.56 -13.65 -16.36
N GLU A 369 44.36 -12.60 -16.22
CA GLU A 369 45.22 -12.09 -17.30
C GLU A 369 46.39 -13.03 -17.61
N GLU A 370 47.05 -13.58 -16.58
CA GLU A 370 48.10 -14.61 -16.79
C GLU A 370 47.57 -15.88 -17.46
N ARG A 371 46.33 -16.30 -17.19
CA ARG A 371 45.69 -17.43 -17.87
C ARG A 371 45.34 -17.14 -19.32
N ARG A 372 45.02 -15.90 -19.68
CA ARG A 372 44.74 -15.46 -21.05
C ARG A 372 46.03 -15.37 -21.88
N GLU A 373 47.16 -14.99 -21.28
CA GLU A 373 48.43 -14.94 -21.94
C GLU A 373 49.09 -16.36 -22.09
N ALA A 374 48.64 -17.33 -21.28
CA ALA A 374 49.12 -18.71 -21.32
C ALA A 374 48.38 -19.65 -22.30
N GLU A 375 47.25 -19.23 -22.87
CA GLU A 375 46.59 -19.99 -23.93
C GLU A 375 47.23 -19.65 -25.27
N PRO A 376 47.90 -20.64 -25.96
CA PRO A 376 48.48 -20.39 -27.28
C PRO A 376 47.34 -20.18 -28.28
N ASP A 377 47.55 -19.16 -29.12
CA ASP A 377 46.74 -18.75 -30.27
C ASP A 377 46.38 -19.99 -31.16
N ALA A 378 45.18 -20.55 -30.91
CA ALA A 378 44.65 -21.62 -31.75
C ALA A 378 43.99 -20.99 -32.97
N SER A 379 44.82 -20.72 -33.98
CA SER A 379 44.35 -20.39 -35.33
C SER A 379 43.40 -21.47 -35.84
N PRO A 380 42.27 -21.14 -36.45
CA PRO A 380 41.35 -22.14 -36.98
C PRO A 380 42.02 -22.91 -38.17
N PRO A 381 41.81 -24.23 -38.30
CA PRO A 381 42.35 -25.01 -39.40
C PRO A 381 41.77 -24.53 -40.74
N PRO A 382 42.55 -24.59 -41.84
CA PRO A 382 42.09 -24.16 -43.14
C PRO A 382 40.92 -25.03 -43.63
N PRO A 383 40.03 -24.49 -44.46
CA PRO A 383 38.87 -25.24 -44.96
C PRO A 383 39.31 -26.37 -45.87
N ALA A 384 38.77 -27.57 -45.60
CA ALA A 384 39.01 -28.76 -46.41
C ALA A 384 38.54 -28.55 -47.87
N GLY A 385 39.44 -28.77 -48.81
CA GLY A 385 39.19 -28.65 -50.25
C GLY A 385 38.09 -29.61 -50.70
N SER A 386 37.18 -29.13 -51.52
CA SER A 386 36.16 -29.89 -52.20
C SER A 386 36.80 -30.82 -53.22
N PRO A 387 36.37 -32.08 -53.38
CA PRO A 387 36.87 -32.95 -54.43
C PRO A 387 36.29 -32.53 -55.78
N VAL A 388 37.16 -32.30 -56.73
CA VAL A 388 36.86 -32.15 -58.16
C VAL A 388 36.38 -33.50 -58.66
N GLY A 389 35.10 -33.59 -59.01
CA GLY A 389 34.45 -34.70 -59.67
C GLY A 389 34.54 -34.55 -61.18
N VAL A 390 35.25 -35.47 -61.86
CA VAL A 390 35.30 -35.63 -63.31
C VAL A 390 34.07 -36.40 -63.77
N ARG A 391 33.45 -35.90 -64.85
CA ARG A 391 32.47 -36.35 -65.80
C ARG A 391 31.07 -35.91 -65.62
#